data_888088e7c9a127843414ca289a38a15b
#
_entry.id   888088e7c9a127843414ca289a38a15b
#
_cell.length_a   1.000
_cell.length_b   1.000
_cell.length_c   1.000
_cell.angle_alpha   90.00
_cell.angle_beta   90.00
_cell.angle_gamma   90.00
#
_symmetry.space_group_name_H-M   'P 1'
#
loop_
_entity.id
_entity.type
_entity.pdbx_description
1 polymer ?
#
loop_
_entity_poly.entity_id
_entity_poly.type
_entity_poly.pdbx_seq_one_letter_code
_entity_poly.pdbx_strand_id
1 'polypeptide(L)'
;MPESVATVGSPGLWAISIAVLLALLVADFVVTRRPHEVSMREAAGWSVFYLALPVVFGLWLWLEFGGGQALEFMTGFVVEKSLSVDNLFVFMLLLAAFAVPSEVQQRVLLYGIVGALVLRGVFIAAGAAMLSAGTWAFLVFGVILFVSAIKILREAMSGGQSEMDLSQLRSVRLLRRLMPVTDDYRGTRLTVREHGRRALTPLAVVVVAVFATDVVFAVDSVPAVYGITEDPYLVFATNAFALMGLRALYFVLHSALAKLVHLNHGLAIILAFIGVKLVLHWAHGIWPSVPQVPTPASLGVIVAVLVTVSFTSLYARRREAARAARE
;
A
#
# COMPACT_ATOMS: atom_id res chain seq x y z
N MET A 1 16.63 0.48 31.46
CA MET A 1 16.59 1.49 30.37
C MET A 1 16.02 0.76 29.20
N PRO A 2 15.00 1.29 28.49
CA PRO A 2 14.55 0.65 27.26
C PRO A 2 15.75 0.60 26.31
N GLU A 3 16.10 -0.58 25.81
CA GLU A 3 17.08 -0.74 24.75
C GLU A 3 16.61 0.11 23.57
N SER A 4 17.41 1.09 23.16
CA SER A 4 17.11 1.83 21.95
C SER A 4 17.08 0.84 20.80
N VAL A 5 15.93 0.74 20.12
CA VAL A 5 15.79 -0.08 18.91
C VAL A 5 16.95 0.27 17.98
N ALA A 6 17.80 -0.71 17.69
CA ALA A 6 18.95 -0.49 16.84
C ALA A 6 18.44 -0.10 15.44
N THR A 7 18.63 1.18 15.07
CA THR A 7 18.19 1.69 13.76
C THR A 7 19.38 2.00 12.87
N VAL A 8 19.30 1.64 11.60
CA VAL A 8 20.24 2.10 10.57
C VAL A 8 19.99 3.56 10.21
N GLY A 9 18.84 4.11 10.61
CA GLY A 9 18.37 5.45 10.31
C GLY A 9 19.08 6.55 11.07
N SER A 10 20.29 6.95 10.68
CA SER A 10 20.90 8.17 11.20
C SER A 10 20.09 9.41 10.80
N PRO A 11 20.16 10.54 11.55
CA PRO A 11 19.48 11.79 11.18
C PRO A 11 19.84 12.27 9.77
N GLY A 12 21.10 12.09 9.35
CA GLY A 12 21.54 12.42 8.00
C GLY A 12 20.89 11.53 6.94
N LEU A 13 20.79 10.23 7.21
CA LEU A 13 20.15 9.27 6.30
C LEU A 13 18.65 9.56 6.15
N TRP A 14 17.96 9.87 7.25
CA TRP A 14 16.57 10.33 7.21
C TRP A 14 16.41 11.58 6.35
N ALA A 15 17.25 12.59 6.55
CA ALA A 15 17.20 13.85 5.79
C ALA A 15 17.43 13.61 4.29
N ILE A 16 18.43 12.80 3.93
CA ILE A 16 18.74 12.46 2.54
C ILE A 16 17.58 11.67 1.93
N SER A 17 17.04 10.67 2.60
CA SER A 17 15.94 9.85 2.10
C SER A 17 14.68 10.67 1.87
N ILE A 18 14.32 11.54 2.81
CA ILE A 18 13.19 12.46 2.66
C ILE A 18 13.44 13.43 1.51
N ALA A 19 14.64 13.99 1.38
CA ALA A 19 14.98 14.90 0.28
C ALA A 19 14.89 14.21 -1.09
N VAL A 20 15.41 12.98 -1.21
CA VAL A 20 15.31 12.17 -2.44
C VAL A 20 13.86 11.85 -2.75
N LEU A 21 13.06 11.43 -1.75
CA LEU A 21 11.65 11.15 -1.89
C LEU A 21 10.89 12.38 -2.39
N LEU A 22 11.12 13.54 -1.78
CA LEU A 22 10.51 14.80 -2.21
C LEU A 22 10.93 15.20 -3.63
N ALA A 23 12.21 15.02 -3.98
CA ALA A 23 12.71 15.29 -5.32
C ALA A 23 12.01 14.39 -6.36
N LEU A 24 11.84 13.10 -6.07
CA LEU A 24 11.13 12.15 -6.94
C LEU A 24 9.64 12.51 -7.07
N LEU A 25 8.98 12.91 -5.97
CA LEU A 25 7.59 13.37 -6.01
C LEU A 25 7.43 14.66 -6.82
N VAL A 26 8.37 15.59 -6.69
CA VAL A 26 8.38 16.84 -7.49
C VAL A 26 8.62 16.50 -8.97
N ALA A 27 9.57 15.62 -9.28
CA ALA A 27 9.80 15.15 -10.64
C ALA A 27 8.54 14.51 -11.24
N ASP A 28 7.87 13.65 -10.47
CA ASP A 28 6.62 13.01 -10.85
C ASP A 28 5.50 14.04 -11.09
N PHE A 29 5.42 15.06 -10.22
CA PHE A 29 4.47 16.17 -10.38
C PHE A 29 4.75 17.00 -11.63
N VAL A 30 6.03 17.28 -11.92
CA VAL A 30 6.43 18.06 -13.12
C VAL A 30 6.10 17.30 -14.39
N VAL A 31 6.40 15.99 -14.44
CA VAL A 31 6.08 15.13 -15.57
C VAL A 31 4.57 15.08 -15.81
N THR A 32 3.78 14.99 -14.74
CA THR A 32 2.29 14.94 -14.81
C THR A 32 1.62 16.30 -14.89
N ARG A 33 2.39 17.39 -14.96
CA ARG A 33 1.85 18.77 -14.94
C ARG A 33 0.89 19.04 -16.10
N ARG A 34 1.14 18.45 -17.26
CA ARG A 34 0.23 18.52 -18.42
C ARG A 34 -0.65 17.27 -18.43
N PRO A 35 -1.97 17.43 -18.33
CA PRO A 35 -2.88 16.31 -18.46
C PRO A 35 -2.71 15.65 -19.83
N HIS A 36 -2.38 14.36 -19.85
CA HIS A 36 -2.29 13.55 -21.06
C HIS A 36 -2.65 12.10 -20.74
N GLU A 37 -3.05 11.36 -21.73
CA GLU A 37 -3.24 9.91 -21.60
C GLU A 37 -1.89 9.19 -21.55
N VAL A 38 -1.70 8.37 -20.53
CA VAL A 38 -0.45 7.62 -20.34
C VAL A 38 -0.39 6.47 -21.32
N SER A 39 0.63 6.44 -22.16
CA SER A 39 0.87 5.30 -23.04
C SER A 39 1.37 4.08 -22.25
N MET A 40 1.07 2.86 -22.75
CA MET A 40 1.54 1.63 -22.12
C MET A 40 3.08 1.55 -22.02
N ARG A 41 3.79 2.10 -23.00
CA ARG A 41 5.27 2.14 -23.01
C ARG A 41 5.81 3.07 -21.92
N GLU A 42 5.18 4.21 -21.74
CA GLU A 42 5.50 5.17 -20.68
C GLU A 42 5.25 4.57 -19.30
N ALA A 43 4.06 3.97 -19.09
CA ALA A 43 3.70 3.29 -17.84
C ALA A 43 4.69 2.16 -17.51
N ALA A 44 5.06 1.34 -18.50
CA ALA A 44 6.01 0.26 -18.32
C ALA A 44 7.42 0.81 -17.98
N GLY A 45 7.88 1.85 -18.65
CA GLY A 45 9.18 2.49 -18.37
C GLY A 45 9.25 3.02 -16.95
N TRP A 46 8.25 3.77 -16.50
CA TRP A 46 8.17 4.26 -15.13
C TRP A 46 8.03 3.12 -14.10
N SER A 47 7.29 2.06 -14.43
CA SER A 47 7.18 0.89 -13.54
C SER A 47 8.52 0.20 -13.36
N VAL A 48 9.29 -0.01 -14.42
CA VAL A 48 10.64 -0.58 -14.35
C VAL A 48 11.56 0.32 -13.50
N PHE A 49 11.53 1.63 -13.72
CA PHE A 49 12.32 2.59 -12.96
C PHE A 49 12.00 2.50 -11.46
N TYR A 50 10.73 2.57 -11.07
CA TYR A 50 10.33 2.51 -9.66
C TYR A 50 10.51 1.12 -9.02
N LEU A 51 10.56 0.04 -9.79
CA LEU A 51 10.92 -1.29 -9.30
C LEU A 51 12.44 -1.48 -9.15
N ALA A 52 13.25 -0.78 -9.97
CA ALA A 52 14.70 -0.83 -9.86
C ALA A 52 15.23 -0.08 -8.63
N LEU A 53 14.59 1.03 -8.24
CA LEU A 53 15.03 1.85 -7.09
C LEU A 53 15.16 1.06 -5.79
N PRO A 54 14.16 0.28 -5.32
CA PRO A 54 14.30 -0.51 -4.10
C PRO A 54 15.35 -1.62 -4.22
N VAL A 55 15.58 -2.17 -5.42
CA VAL A 55 16.65 -3.15 -5.62
C VAL A 55 18.03 -2.50 -5.45
N VAL A 56 18.23 -1.31 -6.03
CA VAL A 56 19.47 -0.53 -5.86
C VAL A 56 19.66 -0.13 -4.40
N PHE A 57 18.60 0.32 -3.73
CA PHE A 57 18.65 0.66 -2.31
C PHE A 57 18.93 -0.56 -1.43
N GLY A 58 18.32 -1.71 -1.72
CA GLY A 58 18.59 -2.97 -1.02
C GLY A 58 20.04 -3.46 -1.19
N LEU A 59 20.59 -3.29 -2.41
CA LEU A 59 22.01 -3.59 -2.67
C LEU A 59 22.94 -2.66 -1.88
N TRP A 60 22.63 -1.35 -1.83
CA TRP A 60 23.36 -0.39 -1.02
C TRP A 60 23.29 -0.76 0.49
N LEU A 61 22.11 -1.13 1.01
CA LEU A 61 21.96 -1.60 2.39
C LEU A 61 22.84 -2.84 2.65
N TRP A 62 22.92 -3.76 1.69
CA TRP A 62 23.76 -4.94 1.83
C TRP A 62 25.23 -4.60 1.96
N LEU A 63 25.72 -3.66 1.15
CA LEU A 63 27.12 -3.24 1.15
C LEU A 63 27.51 -2.44 2.40
N GLU A 64 26.60 -1.61 2.92
CA GLU A 64 26.89 -0.68 4.03
C GLU A 64 26.56 -1.29 5.39
N PHE A 65 25.43 -1.99 5.53
CA PHE A 65 24.91 -2.48 6.81
C PHE A 65 24.88 -4.01 6.91
N GLY A 66 25.08 -4.72 5.80
CA GLY A 66 25.12 -6.19 5.75
C GLY A 66 23.80 -6.82 5.27
N GLY A 67 23.87 -8.17 5.14
CA GLY A 67 22.78 -8.93 4.53
C GLY A 67 21.48 -8.99 5.32
N GLY A 68 21.54 -8.83 6.65
CA GLY A 68 20.36 -8.88 7.52
C GLY A 68 19.38 -7.74 7.20
N GLN A 69 19.86 -6.50 7.25
CA GLN A 69 19.08 -5.28 6.99
C GLN A 69 18.55 -5.23 5.55
N ALA A 70 19.39 -5.64 4.59
CA ALA A 70 18.96 -5.74 3.20
C ALA A 70 17.82 -6.76 3.01
N LEU A 71 17.91 -7.91 3.68
CA LEU A 71 16.87 -8.94 3.63
C LEU A 71 15.58 -8.49 4.29
N GLU A 72 15.65 -7.81 5.44
CA GLU A 72 14.49 -7.23 6.11
C GLU A 72 13.79 -6.20 5.22
N PHE A 73 14.56 -5.26 4.65
CA PHE A 73 14.04 -4.26 3.71
C PHE A 73 13.37 -4.91 2.49
N MET A 74 14.05 -5.86 1.82
CA MET A 74 13.51 -6.51 0.63
C MET A 74 12.28 -7.35 0.94
N THR A 75 12.27 -8.05 2.08
CA THR A 75 11.10 -8.82 2.53
C THR A 75 9.91 -7.89 2.79
N GLY A 76 10.14 -6.81 3.53
CA GLY A 76 9.13 -5.78 3.79
C GLY A 76 8.62 -5.15 2.50
N PHE A 77 9.52 -4.83 1.56
CA PHE A 77 9.15 -4.27 0.25
C PHE A 77 8.26 -5.24 -0.55
N VAL A 78 8.56 -6.53 -0.58
CA VAL A 78 7.74 -7.53 -1.28
C VAL A 78 6.35 -7.64 -0.64
N VAL A 79 6.25 -7.63 0.69
CA VAL A 79 4.96 -7.63 1.40
C VAL A 79 4.17 -6.37 1.11
N GLU A 80 4.77 -5.20 1.31
CA GLU A 80 4.10 -3.92 1.10
C GLU A 80 3.66 -3.76 -0.36
N LYS A 81 4.50 -4.19 -1.31
CA LYS A 81 4.16 -4.16 -2.73
C LYS A 81 2.98 -5.08 -3.06
N SER A 82 2.90 -6.24 -2.40
CA SER A 82 1.79 -7.18 -2.57
C SER A 82 0.47 -6.62 -2.04
N LEU A 83 0.50 -6.01 -0.85
CA LEU A 83 -0.66 -5.30 -0.27
C LEU A 83 -1.06 -4.08 -1.10
N SER A 84 -0.08 -3.37 -1.66
CA SER A 84 -0.30 -2.20 -2.52
C SER A 84 -1.01 -2.53 -3.83
N VAL A 85 -0.94 -3.77 -4.33
CA VAL A 85 -1.72 -4.21 -5.52
C VAL A 85 -3.21 -4.22 -5.23
N ASP A 86 -3.62 -4.65 -4.03
CA ASP A 86 -5.03 -4.58 -3.58
C ASP A 86 -5.50 -3.13 -3.43
N ASN A 87 -4.67 -2.27 -2.83
CA ASN A 87 -4.94 -0.84 -2.73
C ASN A 87 -5.18 -0.21 -4.10
N LEU A 88 -4.40 -0.61 -5.12
CA LEU A 88 -4.59 -0.16 -6.51
C LEU A 88 -5.94 -0.57 -7.08
N PHE A 89 -6.40 -1.78 -6.79
CA PHE A 89 -7.71 -2.25 -7.24
C PHE A 89 -8.83 -1.36 -6.67
N VAL A 90 -8.77 -1.06 -5.37
CA VAL A 90 -9.74 -0.15 -4.73
C VAL A 90 -9.65 1.25 -5.31
N PHE A 91 -8.46 1.77 -5.60
CA PHE A 91 -8.31 3.07 -6.28
C PHE A 91 -8.93 3.07 -7.67
N MET A 92 -8.81 1.97 -8.44
CA MET A 92 -9.48 1.84 -9.73
C MET A 92 -11.00 1.88 -9.60
N LEU A 93 -11.55 1.16 -8.62
CA LEU A 93 -12.98 1.18 -8.34
C LEU A 93 -13.45 2.58 -7.94
N LEU A 94 -12.68 3.28 -7.09
CA LEU A 94 -12.97 4.67 -6.69
C LEU A 94 -12.99 5.60 -7.91
N LEU A 95 -11.96 5.56 -8.74
CA LEU A 95 -11.87 6.41 -9.93
C LEU A 95 -13.00 6.13 -10.93
N ALA A 96 -13.38 4.86 -11.10
CA ALA A 96 -14.49 4.46 -11.96
C ALA A 96 -15.84 4.90 -11.40
N ALA A 97 -16.10 4.67 -10.11
CA ALA A 97 -17.40 5.00 -9.47
C ALA A 97 -17.66 6.51 -9.39
N PHE A 98 -16.61 7.32 -9.28
CA PHE A 98 -16.71 8.77 -9.35
C PHE A 98 -16.60 9.31 -10.79
N ALA A 99 -16.56 8.44 -11.81
CA ALA A 99 -16.40 8.79 -13.22
C ALA A 99 -15.28 9.81 -13.46
N VAL A 100 -14.12 9.59 -12.83
CA VAL A 100 -12.97 10.50 -12.91
C VAL A 100 -12.42 10.51 -14.34
N PRO A 101 -12.39 11.68 -15.04
CA PRO A 101 -11.85 11.76 -16.40
C PRO A 101 -10.38 11.26 -16.46
N SER A 102 -10.05 10.53 -17.53
CA SER A 102 -8.72 9.93 -17.74
C SER A 102 -7.57 10.92 -17.58
N GLU A 103 -7.77 12.16 -18.07
CA GLU A 103 -6.76 13.21 -18.03
C GLU A 103 -6.39 13.66 -16.61
N VAL A 104 -7.31 13.49 -15.62
CA VAL A 104 -7.06 13.94 -14.24
C VAL A 104 -6.80 12.79 -13.27
N GLN A 105 -6.95 11.52 -13.69
CA GLN A 105 -6.67 10.34 -12.86
C GLN A 105 -5.25 10.35 -12.29
N GLN A 106 -4.25 10.70 -13.10
CA GLN A 106 -2.87 10.83 -12.66
C GLN A 106 -2.70 11.77 -11.47
N ARG A 107 -3.45 12.88 -11.47
CA ARG A 107 -3.42 13.87 -10.38
C ARG A 107 -4.07 13.35 -9.11
N VAL A 108 -5.17 12.64 -9.23
CA VAL A 108 -5.83 12.00 -8.09
C VAL A 108 -4.88 11.00 -7.44
N LEU A 109 -4.26 10.14 -8.24
CA LEU A 109 -3.29 9.16 -7.75
C LEU A 109 -2.09 9.83 -7.08
N LEU A 110 -1.56 10.90 -7.67
CA LEU A 110 -0.45 11.63 -7.07
C LEU A 110 -0.82 12.26 -5.71
N TYR A 111 -1.98 12.93 -5.62
CA TYR A 111 -2.48 13.45 -4.34
C TYR A 111 -2.70 12.32 -3.33
N GLY A 112 -3.24 11.19 -3.78
CA GLY A 112 -3.39 9.98 -2.97
C GLY A 112 -2.05 9.49 -2.42
N ILE A 113 -1.02 9.35 -3.27
CA ILE A 113 0.32 8.90 -2.87
C ILE A 113 0.96 9.86 -1.86
N VAL A 114 0.91 11.17 -2.11
CA VAL A 114 1.47 12.17 -1.18
C VAL A 114 0.81 12.06 0.19
N GLY A 115 -0.51 11.96 0.19
CA GLY A 115 -1.25 11.82 1.42
C GLY A 115 -1.01 10.48 2.12
N ALA A 116 -0.96 9.40 1.37
CA ALA A 116 -0.61 8.09 1.87
C ALA A 116 0.76 8.09 2.56
N LEU A 117 1.77 8.71 1.96
CA LEU A 117 3.11 8.85 2.55
C LEU A 117 3.10 9.59 3.89
N VAL A 118 2.39 10.73 3.95
CA VAL A 118 2.26 11.49 5.20
C VAL A 118 1.55 10.68 6.27
N LEU A 119 0.42 10.06 5.90
CA LEU A 119 -0.38 9.26 6.81
C LEU A 119 0.41 8.05 7.33
N ARG A 120 1.06 7.30 6.45
CA ARG A 120 1.90 6.15 6.83
C ARG A 120 3.07 6.57 7.67
N GLY A 121 3.68 7.74 7.40
CA GLY A 121 4.70 8.32 8.28
C GLY A 121 4.20 8.49 9.72
N VAL A 122 2.97 8.98 9.90
CA VAL A 122 2.34 9.09 11.23
C VAL A 122 2.09 7.71 11.85
N PHE A 123 1.56 6.75 11.09
CA PHE A 123 1.34 5.38 11.58
C PHE A 123 2.66 4.67 11.95
N ILE A 124 3.72 4.88 11.16
CA ILE A 124 5.05 4.33 11.44
C ILE A 124 5.61 4.93 12.73
N ALA A 125 5.52 6.25 12.90
CA ALA A 125 5.96 6.91 14.13
C ALA A 125 5.17 6.42 15.35
N ALA A 126 3.84 6.27 15.23
CA ALA A 126 3.01 5.71 16.28
C ALA A 126 3.36 4.24 16.58
N GLY A 127 3.61 3.42 15.56
CA GLY A 127 4.07 2.05 15.69
C GLY A 127 5.41 1.93 16.40
N ALA A 128 6.39 2.76 16.03
CA ALA A 128 7.68 2.83 16.69
C ALA A 128 7.53 3.21 18.18
N ALA A 129 6.67 4.20 18.48
CA ALA A 129 6.37 4.60 19.86
C ALA A 129 5.71 3.47 20.66
N MET A 130 4.82 2.70 20.05
CA MET A 130 4.21 1.53 20.68
C MET A 130 5.24 0.43 20.97
N LEU A 131 6.14 0.14 20.01
CA LEU A 131 7.21 -0.85 20.19
C LEU A 131 8.19 -0.44 21.29
N SER A 132 8.55 0.85 21.35
CA SER A 132 9.42 1.38 22.41
C SER A 132 8.75 1.34 23.79
N ALA A 133 7.41 1.34 23.86
CA ALA A 133 6.65 1.23 25.11
C ALA A 133 6.56 -0.21 25.65
N GLY A 134 6.85 -1.21 24.81
CA GLY A 134 6.94 -2.60 25.25
C GLY A 134 6.54 -3.64 24.19
N THR A 135 6.91 -4.86 24.46
CA THR A 135 6.68 -6.02 23.57
C THR A 135 5.19 -6.35 23.36
N TRP A 136 4.28 -5.82 24.21
CA TRP A 136 2.82 -5.96 24.02
C TRP A 136 2.34 -5.39 22.66
N ALA A 137 3.09 -4.45 22.07
CA ALA A 137 2.78 -3.89 20.76
C ALA A 137 2.71 -4.98 19.69
N PHE A 138 3.59 -5.99 19.76
CA PHE A 138 3.58 -7.13 18.82
C PHE A 138 2.29 -7.94 18.92
N LEU A 139 1.75 -8.11 20.12
CA LEU A 139 0.46 -8.77 20.31
C LEU A 139 -0.67 -7.95 19.68
N VAL A 140 -0.70 -6.64 19.90
CA VAL A 140 -1.71 -5.75 19.31
C VAL A 140 -1.62 -5.79 17.77
N PHE A 141 -0.43 -5.68 17.21
CA PHE A 141 -0.22 -5.77 15.76
C PHE A 141 -0.63 -7.15 15.22
N GLY A 142 -0.27 -8.23 15.91
CA GLY A 142 -0.66 -9.58 15.54
C GLY A 142 -2.20 -9.76 15.52
N VAL A 143 -2.91 -9.23 16.52
CA VAL A 143 -4.39 -9.26 16.55
C VAL A 143 -5.00 -8.45 15.40
N ILE A 144 -4.48 -7.25 15.14
CA ILE A 144 -4.92 -6.41 14.00
C ILE A 144 -4.80 -7.21 12.70
N LEU A 145 -3.63 -7.80 12.43
CA LEU A 145 -3.41 -8.58 11.21
C LEU A 145 -4.31 -9.81 11.11
N PHE A 146 -4.57 -10.49 12.23
CA PHE A 146 -5.46 -11.64 12.26
C PHE A 146 -6.91 -11.24 11.92
N VAL A 147 -7.39 -10.13 12.49
CA VAL A 147 -8.72 -9.60 12.20
C VAL A 147 -8.82 -9.19 10.72
N SER A 148 -7.82 -8.50 10.18
CA SER A 148 -7.75 -8.13 8.77
C SER A 148 -7.73 -9.37 7.86
N ALA A 149 -6.93 -10.39 8.19
CA ALA A 149 -6.87 -11.64 7.44
C ALA A 149 -8.24 -12.34 7.39
N ILE A 150 -8.93 -12.45 8.53
CA ILE A 150 -10.27 -13.06 8.60
C ILE A 150 -11.28 -12.26 7.77
N LYS A 151 -11.23 -10.93 7.84
CA LYS A 151 -12.11 -10.05 7.07
C LYS A 151 -11.91 -10.26 5.56
N ILE A 152 -10.67 -10.15 5.07
CA ILE A 152 -10.32 -10.35 3.66
C ILE A 152 -10.70 -11.75 3.19
N LEU A 153 -10.45 -12.78 4.01
CA LEU A 153 -10.82 -14.17 3.67
C LEU A 153 -12.33 -14.34 3.53
N ARG A 154 -13.11 -13.77 4.46
CA ARG A 154 -14.58 -13.82 4.39
C ARG A 154 -15.11 -13.12 3.14
N GLU A 155 -14.57 -11.95 2.80
CA GLU A 155 -14.91 -11.22 1.59
C GLU A 155 -14.57 -12.04 0.34
N ALA A 156 -13.40 -12.68 0.29
CA ALA A 156 -12.98 -13.55 -0.80
C ALA A 156 -13.88 -14.80 -0.98
N MET A 157 -14.35 -15.38 0.13
CA MET A 157 -15.22 -16.58 0.11
C MET A 157 -16.68 -16.28 -0.22
N SER A 158 -17.18 -15.09 0.12
CA SER A 158 -18.58 -14.72 -0.15
C SER A 158 -18.86 -14.40 -1.62
N GLY A 159 -17.86 -14.49 -2.50
CA GLY A 159 -18.02 -14.24 -3.95
C GLY A 159 -18.47 -12.81 -4.28
N GLY A 160 -18.66 -11.99 -3.28
CA GLY A 160 -18.99 -10.58 -3.39
C GLY A 160 -17.69 -9.80 -3.53
N GLN A 161 -17.43 -9.31 -4.75
CA GLN A 161 -16.90 -7.96 -4.81
C GLN A 161 -17.96 -7.15 -4.06
N SER A 162 -17.71 -6.81 -2.81
CA SER A 162 -18.54 -5.80 -2.14
C SER A 162 -18.48 -4.62 -3.08
N GLU A 163 -19.57 -4.38 -3.81
CA GLU A 163 -19.77 -3.09 -4.46
C GLU A 163 -19.65 -2.10 -3.32
N MET A 164 -18.45 -1.56 -3.17
CA MET A 164 -18.17 -0.56 -2.15
C MET A 164 -19.05 0.61 -2.58
N ASP A 165 -20.22 0.70 -1.98
CA ASP A 165 -21.12 1.83 -2.22
C ASP A 165 -20.41 3.07 -1.68
N LEU A 166 -19.60 3.63 -2.58
CA LEU A 166 -18.66 4.72 -2.33
C LEU A 166 -19.42 6.01 -1.98
N SER A 167 -20.70 6.08 -2.33
CA SER A 167 -21.59 7.16 -1.91
C SER A 167 -21.88 7.08 -0.40
N GLN A 168 -21.74 5.90 0.20
CA GLN A 168 -21.93 5.64 1.62
C GLN A 168 -20.63 5.75 2.45
N LEU A 169 -19.47 6.01 1.85
CA LEU A 169 -18.27 6.32 2.62
C LEU A 169 -18.58 7.47 3.59
N ARG A 170 -18.47 7.18 4.89
CA ARG A 170 -18.79 8.15 5.96
C ARG A 170 -18.03 9.46 5.76
N SER A 171 -16.79 9.39 5.28
CA SER A 171 -15.95 10.54 4.96
C SER A 171 -16.51 11.41 3.85
N VAL A 172 -16.99 10.81 2.75
CA VAL A 172 -17.62 11.52 1.63
C VAL A 172 -18.94 12.15 2.07
N ARG A 173 -19.76 11.42 2.83
CA ARG A 173 -21.03 11.94 3.36
C ARG A 173 -20.81 13.10 4.33
N LEU A 174 -19.82 13.01 5.21
CA LEU A 174 -19.45 14.08 6.13
C LEU A 174 -18.98 15.32 5.35
N LEU A 175 -18.13 15.13 4.34
CA LEU A 175 -17.60 16.21 3.51
C LEU A 175 -18.72 16.97 2.78
N ARG A 176 -19.68 16.25 2.18
CA ARG A 176 -20.85 16.84 1.52
C ARG A 176 -21.79 17.59 2.49
N ARG A 177 -21.78 17.24 3.77
CA ARG A 177 -22.52 17.98 4.81
C ARG A 177 -21.82 19.27 5.24
N LEU A 178 -20.49 19.29 5.21
CA LEU A 178 -19.69 20.42 5.68
C LEU A 178 -19.49 21.49 4.62
N MET A 179 -19.42 21.13 3.34
CA MET A 179 -19.17 22.06 2.23
C MET A 179 -20.02 21.69 1.00
N PRO A 180 -20.51 22.69 0.25
CA PRO A 180 -21.19 22.44 -1.03
C PRO A 180 -20.19 21.82 -2.02
N VAL A 181 -20.66 20.85 -2.80
CA VAL A 181 -19.89 20.18 -3.85
C VAL A 181 -20.50 20.52 -5.18
N THR A 182 -19.67 20.91 -6.16
CA THR A 182 -20.13 21.19 -7.53
C THR A 182 -20.45 19.88 -8.26
N ASP A 183 -21.34 19.94 -9.24
CA ASP A 183 -21.75 18.77 -10.01
C ASP A 183 -20.66 18.35 -11.03
N ASP A 184 -19.89 19.31 -11.55
CA ASP A 184 -18.94 19.10 -12.62
C ASP A 184 -17.48 19.16 -12.16
N TYR A 185 -16.62 18.35 -12.84
CA TYR A 185 -15.18 18.45 -12.72
C TYR A 185 -14.69 19.78 -13.32
N ARG A 186 -13.90 20.54 -12.57
CA ARG A 186 -13.31 21.82 -13.01
C ARG A 186 -11.80 21.67 -13.27
N GLY A 187 -11.44 20.79 -14.20
CA GLY A 187 -10.07 20.42 -14.48
C GLY A 187 -9.39 19.84 -13.23
N THR A 188 -8.22 20.34 -12.86
CA THR A 188 -7.45 19.87 -11.70
C THR A 188 -7.67 20.64 -10.39
N ARG A 189 -8.69 21.51 -10.34
CA ARG A 189 -8.97 22.33 -9.15
C ARG A 189 -9.73 21.51 -8.12
N LEU A 190 -9.28 21.56 -6.87
CA LEU A 190 -9.95 20.92 -5.72
C LEU A 190 -11.07 21.79 -5.16
N THR A 191 -10.92 23.12 -5.26
CA THR A 191 -11.91 24.08 -4.78
C THR A 191 -12.18 25.14 -5.84
N VAL A 192 -13.43 25.62 -5.90
CA VAL A 192 -13.87 26.69 -6.78
C VAL A 192 -14.72 27.69 -6.00
N ARG A 193 -14.90 28.89 -6.53
CA ARG A 193 -15.89 29.84 -6.01
C ARG A 193 -17.15 29.77 -6.89
N GLU A 194 -18.28 29.44 -6.28
CA GLU A 194 -19.57 29.38 -6.92
C GLU A 194 -20.55 30.20 -6.09
N HIS A 195 -21.28 31.14 -6.74
CA HIS A 195 -22.18 32.07 -6.07
C HIS A 195 -21.57 32.83 -4.87
N GLY A 196 -20.26 33.19 -4.98
CA GLY A 196 -19.52 33.92 -3.93
C GLY A 196 -19.07 33.07 -2.75
N ARG A 197 -19.40 31.78 -2.70
CA ARG A 197 -18.98 30.81 -1.66
C ARG A 197 -17.93 29.82 -2.20
N ARG A 198 -17.10 29.33 -1.31
CA ARG A 198 -16.15 28.24 -1.67
C ARG A 198 -16.94 26.94 -1.74
N ALA A 199 -16.82 26.23 -2.85
CA ALA A 199 -17.36 24.90 -3.07
C ALA A 199 -16.22 23.92 -3.39
N LEU A 200 -16.38 22.66 -3.00
CA LEU A 200 -15.47 21.58 -3.38
C LEU A 200 -15.83 21.08 -4.78
N THR A 201 -14.84 20.63 -5.52
CA THR A 201 -15.10 19.93 -6.79
C THR A 201 -15.26 18.41 -6.52
N PRO A 202 -15.86 17.64 -7.45
CA PRO A 202 -15.87 16.18 -7.37
C PRO A 202 -14.45 15.60 -7.21
N LEU A 203 -13.44 16.26 -7.78
CA LEU A 203 -12.03 15.87 -7.62
C LEU A 203 -11.58 15.88 -6.15
N ALA A 204 -11.98 16.91 -5.38
CA ALA A 204 -11.66 16.95 -3.95
C ALA A 204 -12.33 15.81 -3.18
N VAL A 205 -13.57 15.48 -3.54
CA VAL A 205 -14.30 14.36 -2.92
C VAL A 205 -13.59 13.03 -3.18
N VAL A 206 -13.13 12.80 -4.41
CA VAL A 206 -12.37 11.59 -4.78
C VAL A 206 -11.05 11.51 -4.01
N VAL A 207 -10.30 12.62 -3.93
CA VAL A 207 -9.05 12.67 -3.18
C VAL A 207 -9.28 12.33 -1.70
N VAL A 208 -10.34 12.87 -1.08
CA VAL A 208 -10.69 12.53 0.31
C VAL A 208 -11.11 11.07 0.44
N ALA A 209 -11.81 10.51 -0.54
CA ALA A 209 -12.17 9.08 -0.54
C ALA A 209 -10.92 8.20 -0.63
N VAL A 210 -9.97 8.52 -1.50
CA VAL A 210 -8.67 7.82 -1.62
C VAL A 210 -7.90 7.88 -0.30
N PHE A 211 -7.82 9.06 0.32
CA PHE A 211 -7.19 9.23 1.63
C PHE A 211 -7.86 8.38 2.72
N ALA A 212 -9.19 8.43 2.81
CA ALA A 212 -9.92 7.66 3.81
C ALA A 212 -9.73 6.15 3.64
N THR A 213 -9.57 5.70 2.41
CA THR A 213 -9.31 4.30 2.09
C THR A 213 -7.87 3.90 2.47
N ASP A 214 -6.89 4.79 2.24
CA ASP A 214 -5.50 4.51 2.63
C ASP A 214 -5.31 4.47 4.16
N VAL A 215 -6.12 5.20 4.95
CA VAL A 215 -6.16 5.02 6.41
C VAL A 215 -6.46 3.57 6.78
N VAL A 216 -7.43 2.96 6.11
CA VAL A 216 -7.82 1.56 6.38
C VAL A 216 -6.68 0.62 6.03
N PHE A 217 -6.01 0.85 4.90
CA PHE A 217 -4.88 0.03 4.45
C PHE A 217 -3.62 0.22 5.32
N ALA A 218 -3.40 1.41 5.87
CA ALA A 218 -2.26 1.65 6.75
C ALA A 218 -2.38 0.91 8.08
N VAL A 219 -3.61 0.63 8.54
CA VAL A 219 -3.87 -0.09 9.81
C VAL A 219 -3.33 -1.52 9.77
N ASP A 220 -3.32 -2.18 8.63
CA ASP A 220 -2.81 -3.54 8.48
C ASP A 220 -1.43 -3.60 7.80
N SER A 221 -1.13 -2.73 6.85
CA SER A 221 0.16 -2.75 6.16
C SER A 221 1.33 -2.31 7.05
N VAL A 222 1.18 -1.28 7.86
CA VAL A 222 2.26 -0.82 8.76
C VAL A 222 2.63 -1.88 9.80
N PRO A 223 1.67 -2.50 10.56
CA PRO A 223 1.97 -3.64 11.42
C PRO A 223 2.57 -4.84 10.67
N ALA A 224 2.15 -5.10 9.40
CA ALA A 224 2.72 -6.20 8.63
C ALA A 224 4.21 -6.01 8.37
N VAL A 225 4.65 -4.79 8.04
CA VAL A 225 6.08 -4.48 7.85
C VAL A 225 6.83 -4.51 9.19
N TYR A 226 6.23 -4.02 10.29
CA TYR A 226 6.80 -4.16 11.63
C TYR A 226 6.93 -5.64 12.07
N GLY A 227 6.14 -6.54 11.52
CA GLY A 227 6.32 -7.98 11.67
C GLY A 227 7.55 -8.56 10.97
N ILE A 228 8.23 -7.77 10.15
CA ILE A 228 9.42 -8.18 9.39
C ILE A 228 10.68 -7.53 9.95
N THR A 229 10.63 -6.22 10.21
CA THR A 229 11.71 -5.42 10.78
C THR A 229 11.19 -4.46 11.84
N GLU A 230 11.92 -4.32 12.94
CA GLU A 230 11.60 -3.36 14.01
C GLU A 230 12.20 -1.98 13.77
N ASP A 231 13.06 -1.84 12.76
CA ASP A 231 13.71 -0.58 12.42
C ASP A 231 12.74 0.40 11.74
N PRO A 232 12.35 1.52 12.39
CA PRO A 232 11.40 2.48 11.83
C PRO A 232 11.86 3.09 10.50
N TYR A 233 13.18 3.19 10.29
CA TYR A 233 13.71 3.72 9.04
C TYR A 233 13.50 2.72 7.89
N LEU A 234 13.75 1.43 8.11
CA LEU A 234 13.47 0.38 7.11
C LEU A 234 11.97 0.28 6.82
N VAL A 235 11.12 0.36 7.84
CA VAL A 235 9.66 0.42 7.66
C VAL A 235 9.25 1.60 6.80
N PHE A 236 9.80 2.80 7.07
CA PHE A 236 9.52 4.00 6.27
C PHE A 236 10.02 3.84 4.82
N ALA A 237 11.27 3.41 4.63
CA ALA A 237 11.85 3.22 3.31
C ALA A 237 11.05 2.22 2.48
N THR A 238 10.68 1.08 3.06
CA THR A 238 9.83 0.06 2.45
C THR A 238 8.52 0.63 1.93
N ASN A 239 7.81 1.36 2.79
CA ASN A 239 6.54 2.01 2.45
C ASN A 239 6.71 3.08 1.37
N ALA A 240 7.74 3.93 1.49
CA ALA A 240 8.02 4.99 0.53
C ALA A 240 8.28 4.43 -0.87
N PHE A 241 9.17 3.45 -1.01
CA PHE A 241 9.46 2.82 -2.29
C PHE A 241 8.27 2.05 -2.87
N ALA A 242 7.45 1.40 -2.03
CA ALA A 242 6.27 0.69 -2.49
C ALA A 242 5.20 1.64 -3.06
N LEU A 243 4.97 2.78 -2.39
CA LEU A 243 3.98 3.79 -2.80
C LEU A 243 4.40 4.56 -4.05
N MET A 244 5.68 4.91 -4.19
CA MET A 244 6.15 5.70 -5.33
C MET A 244 5.87 5.04 -6.69
N GLY A 245 5.97 3.72 -6.78
CA GLY A 245 5.67 3.01 -8.02
C GLY A 245 4.18 2.78 -8.30
N LEU A 246 3.27 3.14 -7.38
CA LEU A 246 1.85 2.82 -7.50
C LEU A 246 1.20 3.46 -8.72
N ARG A 247 1.51 4.72 -9.03
CA ARG A 247 0.94 5.42 -10.18
C ARG A 247 1.28 4.74 -11.50
N ALA A 248 2.57 4.42 -11.72
CA ALA A 248 3.00 3.75 -12.93
C ALA A 248 2.36 2.35 -13.03
N LEU A 249 2.32 1.64 -11.91
CA LEU A 249 1.72 0.32 -11.82
C LEU A 249 0.21 0.37 -12.09
N TYR A 250 -0.50 1.43 -11.71
CA TYR A 250 -1.92 1.62 -12.00
C TYR A 250 -2.21 1.48 -13.49
N PHE A 251 -1.47 2.17 -14.36
CA PHE A 251 -1.72 2.14 -15.79
C PHE A 251 -1.33 0.81 -16.44
N VAL A 252 -0.29 0.14 -15.93
CA VAL A 252 0.08 -1.22 -16.38
C VAL A 252 -0.96 -2.25 -15.93
N LEU A 253 -1.42 -2.15 -14.69
CA LEU A 253 -2.32 -3.13 -14.10
C LEU A 253 -3.79 -2.90 -14.45
N HIS A 254 -4.20 -1.70 -14.85
CA HIS A 254 -5.58 -1.43 -15.25
C HIS A 254 -6.13 -2.47 -16.24
N SER A 255 -5.27 -2.96 -17.14
CA SER A 255 -5.60 -4.05 -18.07
C SER A 255 -5.32 -5.46 -17.52
N ALA A 256 -4.54 -5.59 -16.44
CA ALA A 256 -4.03 -6.86 -15.92
C ALA A 256 -4.66 -7.30 -14.59
N LEU A 257 -5.08 -6.36 -13.72
CA LEU A 257 -5.63 -6.68 -12.38
C LEU A 257 -6.93 -7.48 -12.43
N ALA A 258 -7.76 -7.27 -13.44
CA ALA A 258 -8.87 -8.16 -13.71
C ALA A 258 -8.46 -9.65 -13.85
N LYS A 259 -7.17 -9.97 -13.83
CA LYS A 259 -6.60 -11.32 -14.07
C LYS A 259 -6.24 -12.09 -12.79
N LEU A 260 -6.16 -11.46 -11.62
CA LEU A 260 -5.73 -12.10 -10.37
C LEU A 260 -6.92 -12.44 -9.45
N VAL A 261 -7.67 -13.48 -9.84
CA VAL A 261 -8.91 -13.91 -9.14
C VAL A 261 -8.65 -14.33 -7.68
N HIS A 262 -7.47 -14.89 -7.38
CA HIS A 262 -7.14 -15.42 -6.06
C HIS A 262 -6.28 -14.49 -5.20
N LEU A 263 -6.10 -13.22 -5.58
CA LEU A 263 -5.22 -12.28 -4.88
C LEU A 263 -5.62 -12.12 -3.40
N ASN A 264 -6.90 -11.90 -3.12
CA ASN A 264 -7.41 -11.70 -1.76
C ASN A 264 -7.18 -12.91 -0.85
N HIS A 265 -7.25 -14.14 -1.40
CA HIS A 265 -6.91 -15.34 -0.64
C HIS A 265 -5.43 -15.35 -0.24
N GLY A 266 -4.55 -14.97 -1.17
CA GLY A 266 -3.11 -14.88 -0.88
C GLY A 266 -2.77 -13.82 0.14
N LEU A 267 -3.37 -12.64 0.04
CA LEU A 267 -3.18 -11.55 1.01
C LEU A 267 -3.66 -11.97 2.41
N ALA A 268 -4.82 -12.61 2.51
CA ALA A 268 -5.32 -13.13 3.78
C ALA A 268 -4.35 -14.14 4.42
N ILE A 269 -3.76 -15.05 3.62
CA ILE A 269 -2.78 -16.02 4.10
C ILE A 269 -1.50 -15.32 4.58
N ILE A 270 -0.99 -14.33 3.83
CA ILE A 270 0.21 -13.57 4.21
C ILE A 270 -0.02 -12.81 5.52
N LEU A 271 -1.15 -12.10 5.64
CA LEU A 271 -1.48 -11.35 6.87
C LEU A 271 -1.68 -12.27 8.07
N ALA A 272 -2.35 -13.40 7.89
CA ALA A 272 -2.49 -14.41 8.95
C ALA A 272 -1.13 -14.95 9.39
N PHE A 273 -0.25 -15.27 8.43
CA PHE A 273 1.12 -15.76 8.72
C PHE A 273 1.94 -14.72 9.50
N ILE A 274 1.93 -13.45 9.06
CA ILE A 274 2.66 -12.38 9.75
C ILE A 274 2.03 -12.12 11.12
N GLY A 275 0.71 -12.16 11.24
CA GLY A 275 0.01 -12.05 12.52
C GLY A 275 0.43 -13.14 13.51
N VAL A 276 0.51 -14.41 13.07
CA VAL A 276 1.04 -15.52 13.88
C VAL A 276 2.49 -15.25 14.29
N LYS A 277 3.34 -14.82 13.34
CA LYS A 277 4.74 -14.48 13.64
C LYS A 277 4.88 -13.44 14.74
N LEU A 278 4.07 -12.37 14.71
CA LEU A 278 4.07 -11.32 15.74
C LEU A 278 3.63 -11.83 17.09
N VAL A 279 2.58 -12.67 17.14
CA VAL A 279 2.13 -13.30 18.38
C VAL A 279 3.20 -14.23 18.95
N LEU A 280 3.87 -15.02 18.11
CA LEU A 280 4.99 -15.88 18.53
C LEU A 280 6.18 -15.04 19.04
N HIS A 281 6.48 -13.91 18.40
CA HIS A 281 7.55 -13.01 18.83
C HIS A 281 7.23 -12.42 20.23
N TRP A 282 6.00 -11.96 20.46
CA TRP A 282 5.53 -11.51 21.76
C TRP A 282 5.61 -12.64 22.81
N ALA A 283 5.11 -13.83 22.46
CA ALA A 283 5.12 -14.98 23.36
C ALA A 283 6.53 -15.43 23.74
N HIS A 284 7.49 -15.39 22.80
CA HIS A 284 8.90 -15.67 23.04
C HIS A 284 9.50 -14.74 24.11
N GLY A 285 9.09 -13.45 24.11
CA GLY A 285 9.50 -12.49 25.14
C GLY A 285 9.05 -12.86 26.56
N ILE A 286 7.99 -13.69 26.68
CA ILE A 286 7.47 -14.17 27.98
C ILE A 286 7.97 -15.60 28.25
N TRP A 287 7.98 -16.46 27.25
CA TRP A 287 8.39 -17.85 27.32
C TRP A 287 9.48 -18.13 26.28
N PRO A 288 10.77 -18.14 26.65
CA PRO A 288 11.88 -18.33 25.72
C PRO A 288 11.87 -19.66 24.94
N SER A 289 11.04 -20.62 25.36
CA SER A 289 10.85 -21.91 24.65
C SER A 289 10.00 -21.78 23.37
N VAL A 290 9.26 -20.68 23.19
CA VAL A 290 8.44 -20.46 21.99
C VAL A 290 9.37 -20.16 20.80
N PRO A 291 9.20 -20.86 19.65
CA PRO A 291 10.06 -20.64 18.49
C PRO A 291 9.81 -19.27 17.84
N GLN A 292 10.87 -18.67 17.33
CA GLN A 292 10.78 -17.47 16.49
C GLN A 292 10.91 -17.86 15.01
N VAL A 293 10.17 -17.14 14.16
CA VAL A 293 10.25 -17.32 12.70
C VAL A 293 11.27 -16.33 12.12
N PRO A 294 12.40 -16.82 11.59
CA PRO A 294 13.44 -15.94 11.03
C PRO A 294 12.98 -15.29 9.73
N THR A 295 13.52 -14.11 9.42
CA THR A 295 13.16 -13.32 8.23
C THR A 295 13.33 -14.09 6.91
N PRO A 296 14.37 -14.92 6.68
CA PRO A 296 14.46 -15.72 5.46
C PRO A 296 13.30 -16.70 5.27
N ALA A 297 12.83 -17.33 6.35
CA ALA A 297 11.67 -18.21 6.29
C ALA A 297 10.40 -17.42 5.96
N SER A 298 10.25 -16.23 6.55
CA SER A 298 9.13 -15.33 6.22
C SER A 298 9.11 -14.96 4.73
N LEU A 299 10.25 -14.58 4.16
CA LEU A 299 10.36 -14.30 2.72
C LEU A 299 9.99 -15.52 1.89
N GLY A 300 10.49 -16.71 2.25
CA GLY A 300 10.17 -17.97 1.55
C GLY A 300 8.67 -18.26 1.51
N VAL A 301 7.97 -18.12 2.65
CA VAL A 301 6.51 -18.31 2.73
C VAL A 301 5.78 -17.28 1.88
N ILE A 302 6.13 -16.00 1.99
CA ILE A 302 5.48 -14.91 1.25
C ILE A 302 5.63 -15.13 -0.26
N VAL A 303 6.85 -15.40 -0.74
CA VAL A 303 7.12 -15.67 -2.16
C VAL A 303 6.36 -16.91 -2.64
N ALA A 304 6.34 -17.99 -1.86
CA ALA A 304 5.61 -19.20 -2.20
C ALA A 304 4.11 -18.94 -2.35
N VAL A 305 3.49 -18.17 -1.44
CA VAL A 305 2.08 -17.79 -1.52
C VAL A 305 1.82 -16.96 -2.76
N LEU A 306 2.63 -15.93 -3.04
CA LEU A 306 2.45 -15.04 -4.19
C LEU A 306 2.59 -15.80 -5.52
N VAL A 307 3.56 -16.68 -5.63
CA VAL A 307 3.76 -17.55 -6.80
C VAL A 307 2.55 -18.46 -6.99
N THR A 308 2.08 -19.13 -5.92
CA THR A 308 0.91 -20.02 -5.98
C THR A 308 -0.34 -19.27 -6.43
N VAL A 309 -0.60 -18.09 -5.85
CA VAL A 309 -1.74 -17.24 -6.21
C VAL A 309 -1.67 -16.80 -7.67
N SER A 310 -0.50 -16.41 -8.14
CA SER A 310 -0.30 -16.01 -9.53
C SER A 310 -0.58 -17.16 -10.50
N PHE A 311 -0.04 -18.35 -10.23
CA PHE A 311 -0.27 -19.54 -11.05
C PHE A 311 -1.72 -19.99 -11.04
N THR A 312 -2.35 -20.07 -9.87
CA THR A 312 -3.75 -20.50 -9.75
C THR A 312 -4.71 -19.52 -10.42
N SER A 313 -4.46 -18.21 -10.33
CA SER A 313 -5.25 -17.18 -11.00
C SER A 313 -5.13 -17.26 -12.51
N LEU A 314 -3.92 -17.43 -13.05
CA LEU A 314 -3.70 -17.61 -14.48
C LEU A 314 -4.33 -18.89 -15.02
N TYR A 315 -4.26 -19.98 -14.25
CA TYR A 315 -4.87 -21.26 -14.61
C TYR A 315 -6.41 -21.19 -14.62
N ALA A 316 -7.01 -20.57 -13.59
CA ALA A 316 -8.46 -20.38 -13.53
C ALA A 316 -8.98 -19.66 -14.78
N ARG A 317 -8.33 -18.56 -15.17
CA ARG A 317 -8.71 -17.78 -16.37
C ARG A 317 -8.53 -18.52 -17.67
N ARG A 318 -7.45 -19.31 -17.82
CA ARG A 318 -7.29 -20.15 -19.02
C ARG A 318 -8.44 -21.15 -19.16
N ARG A 319 -8.92 -21.69 -18.04
CA ARG A 319 -10.10 -22.59 -18.03
C ARG A 319 -11.39 -21.87 -18.39
N GLU A 320 -11.61 -20.65 -17.87
CA GLU A 320 -12.79 -19.84 -18.20
C GLU A 320 -12.79 -19.46 -19.69
N ALA A 321 -11.66 -18.98 -20.21
CA ALA A 321 -11.53 -18.67 -21.64
C ALA A 321 -11.73 -19.90 -22.54
N ALA A 322 -11.24 -21.07 -22.13
CA ALA A 322 -11.44 -22.31 -22.87
C ALA A 322 -12.89 -22.84 -22.80
N ARG A 323 -13.65 -22.53 -21.76
CA ARG A 323 -15.08 -22.82 -21.66
C ARG A 323 -15.90 -21.90 -22.54
N ALA A 324 -15.66 -20.58 -22.46
CA ALA A 324 -16.33 -19.57 -23.28
C ALA A 324 -16.07 -19.75 -24.80
N ALA A 325 -14.96 -20.38 -25.20
CA ALA A 325 -14.67 -20.69 -26.60
C ALA A 325 -15.35 -21.99 -27.09
N ARG A 326 -16.01 -22.73 -26.20
CA ARG A 326 -16.75 -23.99 -26.52
C ARG A 326 -18.28 -23.81 -26.54
N GLU A 327 -18.75 -22.69 -25.98
CA GLU A 327 -20.15 -22.20 -26.05
C GLU A 327 -20.33 -21.25 -27.24
#